data_bb2fe8d31b61b36182ee83e313c287e2
#
_entry.id   bb2fe8d31b61b36182ee83e313c287e2
#
_cell.length_a   1.000
_cell.length_b   1.000
_cell.length_c   1.000
_cell.angle_alpha   90.00
_cell.angle_beta   90.00
_cell.angle_gamma   90.00
#
_symmetry.space_group_name_H-M   'P 1'
#
loop_
_entity.id
_entity.type
_entity.pdbx_description
1 polymer ?
#
loop_
_entity_poly.entity_id
_entity_poly.type
_entity_poly.pdbx_seq_one_letter_code
_entity_poly.pdbx_strand_id
1 'polypeptide(L)'
;MKNRRPYNVQKPMLIYNAFQIVYNVTLLCNIFHMVFIKQIYNFRCMESLPLDHPEKRWERLLSYFYFLNKVCDLMDTIFFVLRKSYKQITVLHVFHHISMVLFFPIFYPKFGAGGEIVSMGMCNTFVHSLMYTYYFISALFPNMKGIEKWKKLITISQMVQFLICHLHGDIMFIFYPECKLYGQHLLLMGMSTAMFIMFANFYHKAYMQPKSKNLNAFVYN
;
A
#
# COMPACT_ATOMS: atom_id res chain seq x y z
N MET A 1 -23.26 10.46 -11.19
CA MET A 1 -23.68 9.05 -11.00
C MET A 1 -25.03 8.89 -10.31
N LYS A 2 -25.56 9.88 -9.55
CA LYS A 2 -26.80 9.73 -8.75
C LYS A 2 -27.97 9.11 -9.55
N ASN A 3 -28.24 9.61 -10.75
CA ASN A 3 -29.37 9.21 -11.60
C ASN A 3 -29.03 8.25 -12.75
N ARG A 4 -27.80 7.68 -12.79
CA ARG A 4 -27.37 6.74 -13.83
C ARG A 4 -27.39 5.30 -13.29
N ARG A 5 -27.56 4.30 -14.17
CA ARG A 5 -27.39 2.87 -13.81
C ARG A 5 -25.90 2.57 -13.53
N PRO A 6 -25.58 1.57 -12.68
CA PRO A 6 -24.20 1.09 -12.51
C PRO A 6 -23.61 0.67 -13.86
N TYR A 7 -22.33 1.01 -14.09
CA TYR A 7 -21.60 0.53 -15.26
C TYR A 7 -21.06 -0.88 -15.02
N ASN A 8 -21.07 -1.70 -16.05
CA ASN A 8 -20.36 -2.97 -16.02
C ASN A 8 -18.86 -2.70 -16.30
N VAL A 9 -18.07 -2.68 -15.25
CA VAL A 9 -16.62 -2.41 -15.31
C VAL A 9 -15.77 -3.67 -15.10
N GLN A 10 -16.36 -4.88 -15.20
CA GLN A 10 -15.65 -6.13 -14.92
C GLN A 10 -14.41 -6.30 -15.78
N LYS A 11 -14.53 -6.15 -17.12
CA LYS A 11 -13.38 -6.28 -18.03
C LYS A 11 -12.30 -5.22 -17.79
N PRO A 12 -12.61 -3.90 -17.69
CA PRO A 12 -11.62 -2.90 -17.34
C PRO A 12 -10.92 -3.17 -15.99
N MET A 13 -11.67 -3.62 -14.97
CA MET A 13 -11.09 -3.98 -13.67
C MET A 13 -10.15 -5.18 -13.76
N LEU A 14 -10.45 -6.20 -14.56
CA LEU A 14 -9.55 -7.33 -14.75
C LEU A 14 -8.23 -6.89 -15.39
N ILE A 15 -8.29 -6.07 -16.44
CA ILE A 15 -7.10 -5.52 -17.10
C ILE A 15 -6.29 -4.68 -16.11
N TYR A 16 -6.95 -3.80 -15.38
CA TYR A 16 -6.33 -2.95 -14.37
C TYR A 16 -5.67 -3.77 -13.25
N ASN A 17 -6.35 -4.78 -12.70
CA ASN A 17 -5.79 -5.63 -11.65
C ASN A 17 -4.56 -6.40 -12.16
N ALA A 18 -4.61 -6.96 -13.38
CA ALA A 18 -3.47 -7.63 -14.00
C ALA A 18 -2.28 -6.66 -14.19
N PHE A 19 -2.53 -5.45 -14.67
CA PHE A 19 -1.53 -4.39 -14.78
C PHE A 19 -0.90 -4.07 -13.42
N GLN A 20 -1.71 -3.90 -12.39
CA GLN A 20 -1.24 -3.58 -11.03
C GLN A 20 -0.42 -4.73 -10.41
N ILE A 21 -0.77 -5.99 -10.67
CA ILE A 21 0.05 -7.14 -10.23
C ILE A 21 1.44 -7.04 -10.84
N VAL A 22 1.54 -6.91 -12.16
CA VAL A 22 2.81 -6.83 -12.88
C VAL A 22 3.62 -5.61 -12.39
N TYR A 23 2.96 -4.46 -12.25
CA TYR A 23 3.61 -3.23 -11.81
C TYR A 23 4.20 -3.35 -10.40
N ASN A 24 3.41 -3.81 -9.42
CA ASN A 24 3.88 -3.97 -8.04
C ASN A 24 4.98 -5.05 -7.92
N VAL A 25 4.86 -6.17 -8.61
CA VAL A 25 5.90 -7.21 -8.65
C VAL A 25 7.20 -6.67 -9.26
N THR A 26 7.11 -5.90 -10.35
CA THR A 26 8.30 -5.28 -10.98
C THR A 26 8.98 -4.29 -10.02
N LEU A 27 8.22 -3.43 -9.34
CA LEU A 27 8.76 -2.52 -8.33
C LEU A 27 9.42 -3.30 -7.20
N LEU A 28 8.74 -4.32 -6.65
CA LEU A 28 9.26 -5.17 -5.59
C LEU A 28 10.60 -5.82 -5.96
N CYS A 29 10.69 -6.43 -7.16
CA CYS A 29 11.91 -7.06 -7.64
C CYS A 29 13.06 -6.06 -7.79
N ASN A 30 12.78 -4.84 -8.26
CA ASN A 30 13.80 -3.80 -8.38
C ASN A 30 14.27 -3.27 -7.02
N ILE A 31 13.35 -3.01 -6.08
CA ILE A 31 13.71 -2.61 -4.71
C ILE A 31 14.54 -3.72 -4.04
N PHE A 32 14.09 -4.97 -4.14
CA PHE A 32 14.80 -6.13 -3.61
C PHE A 32 16.21 -6.26 -4.20
N HIS A 33 16.34 -6.10 -5.51
CA HIS A 33 17.64 -6.13 -6.19
C HIS A 33 18.59 -5.04 -5.68
N MET A 34 18.11 -3.80 -5.52
CA MET A 34 18.93 -2.71 -4.99
C MET A 34 19.35 -2.95 -3.53
N VAL A 35 18.43 -3.44 -2.71
CA VAL A 35 18.68 -3.60 -1.26
C VAL A 35 19.52 -4.83 -0.97
N PHE A 36 19.17 -6.00 -1.53
CA PHE A 36 19.76 -7.28 -1.12
C PHE A 36 20.84 -7.81 -2.08
N ILE A 37 20.71 -7.54 -3.37
CA ILE A 37 21.67 -8.06 -4.37
C ILE A 37 22.82 -7.08 -4.58
N LYS A 38 22.51 -5.82 -4.88
CA LYS A 38 23.51 -4.77 -5.04
C LYS A 38 24.03 -4.22 -3.73
N GLN A 39 23.29 -4.38 -2.65
CA GLN A 39 23.60 -3.90 -1.28
C GLN A 39 24.05 -2.42 -1.27
N ILE A 40 23.37 -1.60 -2.07
CA ILE A 40 23.72 -0.18 -2.22
C ILE A 40 23.32 0.66 -1.01
N TYR A 41 22.43 0.15 -0.16
CA TYR A 41 22.02 0.80 1.08
C TYR A 41 22.73 0.18 2.28
N ASN A 42 23.22 1.03 3.17
CA ASN A 42 23.64 0.57 4.49
C ASN A 42 22.38 0.24 5.32
N PHE A 43 22.22 -1.03 5.70
CA PHE A 43 21.05 -1.49 6.48
C PHE A 43 20.87 -0.78 7.82
N ARG A 44 21.94 -0.15 8.35
CA ARG A 44 21.85 0.61 9.60
C ARG A 44 21.08 1.92 9.44
N CYS A 45 21.25 2.63 8.32
CA CYS A 45 20.62 3.92 8.09
C CYS A 45 19.73 3.94 6.84
N MET A 46 20.02 3.12 5.84
CA MET A 46 19.34 3.10 4.54
C MET A 46 19.19 4.52 3.94
N GLU A 47 20.18 5.41 4.18
CA GLU A 47 20.12 6.80 3.71
C GLU A 47 19.97 6.88 2.19
N SER A 48 19.31 7.95 1.73
CA SER A 48 19.24 8.25 0.30
C SER A 48 20.63 8.41 -0.28
N LEU A 49 20.88 7.80 -1.44
CA LEU A 49 22.20 7.82 -2.08
C LEU A 49 22.66 9.26 -2.35
N PRO A 50 23.97 9.55 -2.23
CA PRO A 50 24.54 10.84 -2.63
C PRO A 50 24.24 11.18 -4.10
N LEU A 51 24.28 12.47 -4.43
CA LEU A 51 23.92 12.94 -5.79
C LEU A 51 24.87 12.43 -6.88
N ASP A 52 26.13 12.21 -6.54
CA ASP A 52 27.21 11.71 -7.38
C ASP A 52 27.30 10.19 -7.46
N HIS A 53 26.47 9.48 -6.65
CA HIS A 53 26.47 8.02 -6.66
C HIS A 53 25.97 7.44 -8.00
N PRO A 54 26.66 6.43 -8.59
CA PRO A 54 26.29 5.86 -9.90
C PRO A 54 24.83 5.39 -9.98
N GLU A 55 24.30 4.83 -8.90
CA GLU A 55 22.93 4.31 -8.85
C GLU A 55 21.87 5.38 -8.47
N LYS A 56 22.26 6.63 -8.25
CA LYS A 56 21.33 7.70 -7.85
C LYS A 56 20.24 7.97 -8.87
N ARG A 57 20.57 7.87 -10.16
CA ARG A 57 19.58 8.01 -11.23
C ARG A 57 18.53 6.90 -11.15
N TRP A 58 18.95 5.67 -10.85
CA TRP A 58 18.07 4.53 -10.74
C TRP A 58 17.16 4.61 -9.50
N GLU A 59 17.71 5.02 -8.36
CA GLU A 59 16.94 5.31 -7.14
C GLU A 59 15.81 6.31 -7.40
N ARG A 60 16.13 7.43 -8.07
CA ARG A 60 15.15 8.48 -8.42
C ARG A 60 14.06 7.96 -9.36
N LEU A 61 14.46 7.19 -10.38
CA LEU A 61 13.54 6.63 -11.35
C LEU A 61 12.57 5.63 -10.68
N LEU A 62 13.10 4.76 -9.83
CA LEU A 62 12.30 3.78 -9.09
C LEU A 62 11.32 4.45 -8.13
N SER A 63 11.75 5.50 -7.44
CA SER A 63 10.90 6.32 -6.57
C SER A 63 9.79 7.02 -7.35
N TYR A 64 10.09 7.53 -8.55
CA TYR A 64 9.10 8.13 -9.42
C TYR A 64 8.07 7.12 -9.93
N PHE A 65 8.50 5.93 -10.33
CA PHE A 65 7.57 4.86 -10.70
C PHE A 65 6.72 4.40 -9.50
N TYR A 66 7.30 4.33 -8.30
CA TYR A 66 6.51 4.06 -7.11
C TYR A 66 5.41 5.12 -6.89
N PHE A 67 5.75 6.40 -7.04
CA PHE A 67 4.75 7.48 -6.98
C PHE A 67 3.66 7.33 -8.05
N LEU A 68 4.03 7.08 -9.32
CA LEU A 68 3.05 6.85 -10.39
C LEU A 68 2.14 5.66 -10.08
N ASN A 69 2.67 4.59 -9.49
CA ASN A 69 1.84 3.47 -9.03
C ASN A 69 0.79 3.94 -8.02
N LYS A 70 1.15 4.80 -7.05
CA LYS A 70 0.18 5.34 -6.07
C LYS A 70 -0.87 6.26 -6.71
N VAL A 71 -0.52 6.98 -7.76
CA VAL A 71 -1.49 7.73 -8.58
C VAL A 71 -2.43 6.77 -9.32
N CYS A 72 -1.91 5.68 -9.89
CA CYS A 72 -2.73 4.64 -10.53
C CYS A 72 -3.70 3.97 -9.53
N ASP A 73 -3.31 3.81 -8.26
CA ASP A 73 -4.18 3.23 -7.22
C ASP A 73 -5.48 4.03 -7.00
N LEU A 74 -5.53 5.31 -7.39
CA LEU A 74 -6.76 6.12 -7.37
C LEU A 74 -7.86 5.59 -8.30
N MET A 75 -7.51 4.79 -9.30
CA MET A 75 -8.47 4.14 -10.20
C MET A 75 -9.42 3.22 -9.46
N ASP A 76 -9.02 2.64 -8.33
CA ASP A 76 -9.91 1.83 -7.48
C ASP A 76 -11.15 2.64 -7.05
N THR A 77 -10.94 3.89 -6.63
CA THR A 77 -12.04 4.79 -6.26
C THR A 77 -12.97 5.07 -7.45
N ILE A 78 -12.39 5.26 -8.65
CA ILE A 78 -13.18 5.47 -9.88
C ILE A 78 -14.04 4.24 -10.17
N PHE A 79 -13.49 3.04 -10.07
CA PHE A 79 -14.25 1.80 -10.25
C PHE A 79 -15.35 1.64 -9.20
N PHE A 80 -15.10 2.00 -7.93
CA PHE A 80 -16.13 1.96 -6.90
C PHE A 80 -17.28 2.92 -7.22
N VAL A 81 -16.99 4.14 -7.69
CA VAL A 81 -18.02 5.11 -8.10
C VAL A 81 -18.81 4.63 -9.31
N LEU A 82 -18.13 4.10 -10.36
CA LEU A 82 -18.77 3.65 -11.59
C LEU A 82 -19.75 2.50 -11.37
N ARG A 83 -19.40 1.53 -10.50
CA ARG A 83 -20.29 0.41 -10.15
C ARG A 83 -21.22 0.69 -8.95
N LYS A 84 -21.22 1.93 -8.44
CA LYS A 84 -21.99 2.36 -7.26
C LYS A 84 -21.71 1.61 -5.96
N SER A 85 -20.50 1.08 -5.82
CA SER A 85 -20.05 0.41 -4.59
C SER A 85 -19.54 1.39 -3.54
N TYR A 86 -20.35 2.41 -3.22
CA TYR A 86 -19.97 3.52 -2.31
C TYR A 86 -19.58 3.06 -0.90
N LYS A 87 -20.06 1.91 -0.46
CA LYS A 87 -19.67 1.32 0.84
C LYS A 87 -18.17 0.98 0.93
N GLN A 88 -17.48 0.82 -0.20
CA GLN A 88 -16.05 0.57 -0.27
C GLN A 88 -15.22 1.86 -0.16
N ILE A 89 -15.84 3.02 -0.39
CA ILE A 89 -15.20 4.34 -0.24
C ILE A 89 -15.30 4.74 1.24
N THR A 90 -14.51 4.08 2.07
CA THR A 90 -14.45 4.34 3.52
C THR A 90 -13.48 5.47 3.84
N VAL A 91 -13.53 5.98 5.09
CA VAL A 91 -12.55 6.96 5.58
C VAL A 91 -11.13 6.40 5.49
N LEU A 92 -10.93 5.12 5.83
CA LEU A 92 -9.65 4.42 5.68
C LEU A 92 -9.16 4.48 4.23
N HIS A 93 -10.01 4.14 3.26
CA HIS A 93 -9.68 4.13 1.84
C HIS A 93 -9.25 5.52 1.35
N VAL A 94 -10.07 6.54 1.64
CA VAL A 94 -9.80 7.93 1.21
C VAL A 94 -8.55 8.50 1.86
N PHE A 95 -8.42 8.32 3.18
CA PHE A 95 -7.25 8.78 3.94
C PHE A 95 -5.96 8.14 3.41
N HIS A 96 -5.96 6.82 3.20
CA HIS A 96 -4.81 6.10 2.66
C HIS A 96 -4.39 6.66 1.29
N HIS A 97 -5.31 6.69 0.33
CA HIS A 97 -4.98 7.11 -1.03
C HIS A 97 -4.50 8.57 -1.11
N ILE A 98 -5.17 9.48 -0.40
CA ILE A 98 -4.74 10.89 -0.35
C ILE A 98 -3.35 11.00 0.29
N SER A 99 -3.14 10.35 1.43
CA SER A 99 -1.85 10.38 2.13
C SER A 99 -0.71 9.86 1.27
N MET A 100 -0.90 8.74 0.57
CA MET A 100 0.14 8.13 -0.28
C MET A 100 0.50 9.01 -1.49
N VAL A 101 -0.49 9.67 -2.10
CA VAL A 101 -0.24 10.55 -3.26
C VAL A 101 0.38 11.88 -2.83
N LEU A 102 -0.04 12.47 -1.71
CA LEU A 102 0.51 13.74 -1.21
C LEU A 102 1.88 13.58 -0.56
N PHE A 103 2.17 12.40 -0.01
CA PHE A 103 3.45 12.15 0.65
C PHE A 103 4.64 12.39 -0.28
N PHE A 104 4.58 11.88 -1.50
CA PHE A 104 5.71 11.94 -2.41
C PHE A 104 6.11 13.38 -2.77
N PRO A 105 5.25 14.25 -3.32
CA PRO A 105 5.64 15.60 -3.72
C PRO A 105 6.02 16.51 -2.55
N ILE A 106 5.50 16.25 -1.35
CA ILE A 106 5.76 17.07 -0.16
C ILE A 106 7.05 16.66 0.54
N PHE A 107 7.28 15.35 0.70
CA PHE A 107 8.35 14.84 1.57
C PHE A 107 9.57 14.31 0.83
N TYR A 108 9.38 13.77 -0.38
CA TYR A 108 10.50 13.27 -1.18
C TYR A 108 11.57 14.31 -1.49
N PRO A 109 11.26 15.57 -1.84
CA PRO A 109 12.27 16.60 -2.06
C PRO A 109 13.11 16.90 -0.82
N LYS A 110 12.54 16.70 0.38
CA LYS A 110 13.19 16.97 1.66
C LYS A 110 14.02 15.82 2.19
N PHE A 111 13.53 14.58 2.05
CA PHE A 111 14.13 13.41 2.69
C PHE A 111 14.75 12.41 1.68
N GLY A 112 14.40 12.51 0.41
CA GLY A 112 14.81 11.54 -0.60
C GLY A 112 14.09 10.20 -0.48
N ALA A 113 14.69 9.16 -1.06
CA ALA A 113 14.14 7.79 -1.08
C ALA A 113 14.72 6.89 0.02
N GLY A 114 15.52 7.42 0.93
CA GLY A 114 16.24 6.61 1.92
C GLY A 114 15.43 6.26 3.16
N GLY A 115 16.08 5.56 4.06
CA GLY A 115 15.56 5.23 5.39
C GLY A 115 14.37 4.29 5.35
N GLU A 116 13.42 4.58 6.22
CA GLU A 116 12.19 3.80 6.36
C GLU A 116 11.32 3.77 5.09
N ILE A 117 11.49 4.74 4.16
CA ILE A 117 10.74 4.79 2.90
C ILE A 117 11.03 3.57 2.03
N VAL A 118 12.27 3.07 2.02
CA VAL A 118 12.65 1.88 1.25
C VAL A 118 11.95 0.64 1.78
N SER A 119 12.00 0.41 3.09
CA SER A 119 11.34 -0.74 3.73
C SER A 119 9.82 -0.65 3.59
N MET A 120 9.26 0.54 3.77
CA MET A 120 7.82 0.78 3.56
C MET A 120 7.42 0.50 2.11
N GLY A 121 8.20 0.98 1.13
CA GLY A 121 7.96 0.73 -0.28
C GLY A 121 8.02 -0.76 -0.64
N MET A 122 8.99 -1.49 -0.10
CA MET A 122 9.14 -2.93 -0.30
C MET A 122 7.95 -3.72 0.28
N CYS A 123 7.59 -3.48 1.53
CA CYS A 123 6.45 -4.13 2.17
C CYS A 123 5.13 -3.76 1.47
N ASN A 124 4.96 -2.49 1.08
CA ASN A 124 3.76 -2.02 0.41
C ASN A 124 3.57 -2.65 -0.97
N THR A 125 4.62 -2.70 -1.81
CA THR A 125 4.54 -3.35 -3.13
C THR A 125 4.27 -4.85 -3.02
N PHE A 126 4.84 -5.52 -2.03
CA PHE A 126 4.53 -6.93 -1.75
C PHE A 126 3.06 -7.14 -1.40
N VAL A 127 2.54 -6.40 -0.42
CA VAL A 127 1.14 -6.53 0.03
C VAL A 127 0.16 -6.10 -1.07
N HIS A 128 0.47 -5.07 -1.87
CA HIS A 128 -0.33 -4.67 -3.02
C HIS A 128 -0.35 -5.75 -4.11
N SER A 129 0.77 -6.44 -4.35
CA SER A 129 0.80 -7.59 -5.28
C SER A 129 -0.19 -8.67 -4.85
N LEU A 130 -0.23 -9.02 -3.55
CA LEU A 130 -1.18 -9.99 -3.01
C LEU A 130 -2.63 -9.51 -3.11
N MET A 131 -2.85 -8.22 -2.80
CA MET A 131 -4.18 -7.61 -2.82
C MET A 131 -4.77 -7.57 -4.24
N TYR A 132 -4.00 -7.12 -5.23
CA TYR A 132 -4.47 -7.08 -6.62
C TYR A 132 -4.60 -8.48 -7.23
N THR A 133 -3.78 -9.46 -6.80
CA THR A 133 -3.96 -10.88 -7.15
C THR A 133 -5.30 -11.38 -6.62
N TYR A 134 -5.64 -11.08 -5.38
CA TYR A 134 -6.95 -11.41 -4.82
C TYR A 134 -8.09 -10.74 -5.60
N TYR A 135 -7.99 -9.45 -5.94
CA TYR A 135 -9.02 -8.75 -6.71
C TYR A 135 -9.19 -9.35 -8.12
N PHE A 136 -8.09 -9.71 -8.76
CA PHE A 136 -8.10 -10.36 -10.07
C PHE A 136 -8.80 -11.72 -10.02
N ILE A 137 -8.43 -12.58 -9.08
CA ILE A 137 -9.01 -13.92 -8.91
C ILE A 137 -10.49 -13.81 -8.51
N SER A 138 -10.84 -12.88 -7.60
CA SER A 138 -12.22 -12.65 -7.19
C SER A 138 -13.12 -12.19 -8.33
N ALA A 139 -12.59 -11.41 -9.27
CA ALA A 139 -13.34 -10.95 -10.44
C ALA A 139 -13.50 -12.05 -11.51
N LEU A 140 -12.53 -12.96 -11.63
CA LEU A 140 -12.61 -14.13 -12.53
C LEU A 140 -13.53 -15.22 -12.00
N PHE A 141 -13.45 -15.49 -10.69
CA PHE A 141 -14.13 -16.61 -10.03
C PHE A 141 -14.97 -16.13 -8.85
N PRO A 142 -16.10 -15.44 -9.08
CA PRO A 142 -16.91 -14.83 -7.98
C PRO A 142 -17.43 -15.84 -6.96
N ASN A 143 -17.64 -17.10 -7.39
CA ASN A 143 -18.20 -18.18 -6.56
C ASN A 143 -17.12 -19.10 -5.95
N MET A 144 -15.84 -18.71 -5.99
CA MET A 144 -14.76 -19.54 -5.46
C MET A 144 -14.89 -19.70 -3.93
N LYS A 145 -14.90 -20.96 -3.46
CA LYS A 145 -14.92 -21.27 -2.02
C LYS A 145 -13.62 -20.80 -1.37
N GLY A 146 -13.70 -20.23 -0.20
CA GLY A 146 -12.51 -19.79 0.57
C GLY A 146 -12.02 -18.37 0.29
N ILE A 147 -12.64 -17.65 -0.63
CA ILE A 147 -12.26 -16.28 -1.00
C ILE A 147 -12.33 -15.32 0.22
N GLU A 148 -13.24 -15.58 1.16
CA GLU A 148 -13.34 -14.80 2.40
C GLU A 148 -12.11 -14.98 3.32
N LYS A 149 -11.53 -16.19 3.34
CA LYS A 149 -10.29 -16.46 4.10
C LYS A 149 -9.13 -15.67 3.53
N TRP A 150 -9.03 -15.59 2.20
CA TRP A 150 -8.02 -14.78 1.52
C TRP A 150 -8.16 -13.30 1.83
N LYS A 151 -9.38 -12.77 1.79
CA LYS A 151 -9.66 -11.38 2.17
C LYS A 151 -9.20 -11.07 3.60
N LYS A 152 -9.50 -11.98 4.55
CA LYS A 152 -9.05 -11.84 5.94
C LYS A 152 -7.53 -11.86 6.04
N LEU A 153 -6.86 -12.80 5.35
CA LEU A 153 -5.41 -12.91 5.34
C LEU A 153 -4.74 -11.65 4.79
N ILE A 154 -5.27 -11.08 3.70
CA ILE A 154 -4.76 -9.82 3.14
C ILE A 154 -4.89 -8.68 4.13
N THR A 155 -6.03 -8.55 4.83
CA THR A 155 -6.18 -7.52 5.87
C THR A 155 -5.16 -7.70 6.99
N ILE A 156 -4.88 -8.94 7.40
CA ILE A 156 -3.82 -9.23 8.38
C ILE A 156 -2.44 -8.85 7.82
N SER A 157 -2.13 -9.19 6.57
CA SER A 157 -0.85 -8.83 5.93
C SER A 157 -0.63 -7.32 5.89
N GLN A 158 -1.70 -6.54 5.65
CA GLN A 158 -1.65 -5.07 5.71
C GLN A 158 -1.33 -4.56 7.12
N MET A 159 -1.93 -5.15 8.16
CA MET A 159 -1.62 -4.78 9.55
C MET A 159 -0.19 -5.16 9.93
N VAL A 160 0.27 -6.35 9.53
CA VAL A 160 1.65 -6.81 9.75
C VAL A 160 2.65 -5.91 9.03
N GLN A 161 2.35 -5.45 7.83
CA GLN A 161 3.17 -4.47 7.10
C GLN A 161 3.42 -3.22 7.94
N PHE A 162 2.36 -2.62 8.51
CA PHE A 162 2.52 -1.40 9.33
C PHE A 162 3.31 -1.67 10.61
N LEU A 163 3.13 -2.84 11.22
CA LEU A 163 3.90 -3.23 12.40
C LEU A 163 5.39 -3.41 12.05
N ILE A 164 5.73 -4.06 10.93
CA ILE A 164 7.11 -4.22 10.48
C ILE A 164 7.76 -2.86 10.21
N CYS A 165 7.05 -1.97 9.50
CA CYS A 165 7.57 -0.62 9.22
C CYS A 165 7.81 0.16 10.51
N HIS A 166 6.89 0.06 11.47
CA HIS A 166 7.01 0.71 12.77
C HIS A 166 8.23 0.20 13.56
N LEU A 167 8.34 -1.13 13.72
CA LEU A 167 9.47 -1.74 14.42
C LEU A 167 10.82 -1.44 13.74
N HIS A 168 10.86 -1.44 12.42
CA HIS A 168 12.08 -1.09 11.69
C HIS A 168 12.49 0.37 11.96
N GLY A 169 11.55 1.31 11.93
CA GLY A 169 11.79 2.70 12.23
C GLY A 169 12.27 2.92 13.68
N ASP A 170 11.63 2.25 14.65
CA ASP A 170 12.04 2.32 16.06
C ASP A 170 13.46 1.77 16.27
N ILE A 171 13.78 0.66 15.64
CA ILE A 171 15.13 0.07 15.70
C ILE A 171 16.16 1.07 15.15
N MET A 172 15.88 1.67 14.00
CA MET A 172 16.77 2.69 13.42
C MET A 172 16.90 3.90 14.34
N PHE A 173 15.80 4.39 14.88
CA PHE A 173 15.79 5.58 15.74
C PHE A 173 16.55 5.37 17.07
N ILE A 174 16.37 4.21 17.71
CA ILE A 174 16.95 3.91 19.04
C ILE A 174 18.42 3.51 18.93
N PHE A 175 18.77 2.64 17.97
CA PHE A 175 20.09 2.04 17.91
C PHE A 175 21.07 2.74 16.97
N TYR A 176 20.57 3.61 16.08
CA TYR A 176 21.38 4.30 15.06
C TYR A 176 21.07 5.82 15.05
N PRO A 177 21.29 6.54 16.17
CA PRO A 177 20.95 7.97 16.26
C PRO A 177 21.78 8.85 15.31
N GLU A 178 22.90 8.34 14.78
CA GLU A 178 23.71 8.99 13.76
C GLU A 178 22.98 9.17 12.42
N CYS A 179 21.94 8.38 12.14
CA CYS A 179 21.22 8.39 10.87
C CYS A 179 20.36 9.66 10.62
N LYS A 180 20.27 10.60 11.52
CA LYS A 180 19.69 11.96 11.43
C LYS A 180 18.33 12.09 10.69
N LEU A 181 17.52 11.06 10.67
CA LEU A 181 16.24 11.03 9.95
C LEU A 181 15.02 11.32 10.85
N TYR A 182 15.22 12.07 11.94
CA TYR A 182 14.19 12.33 12.96
C TYR A 182 12.84 12.81 12.40
N GLY A 183 12.86 13.80 11.50
CA GLY A 183 11.61 14.34 10.93
C GLY A 183 10.87 13.32 10.04
N GLN A 184 11.60 12.53 9.29
CA GLN A 184 11.06 11.44 8.47
C GLN A 184 10.47 10.33 9.36
N HIS A 185 11.23 9.91 10.39
CA HIS A 185 10.80 8.89 11.32
C HIS A 185 9.49 9.27 12.03
N LEU A 186 9.41 10.44 12.67
CA LEU A 186 8.20 10.89 13.36
C LEU A 186 6.98 10.92 12.45
N LEU A 187 7.15 11.35 11.18
CA LEU A 187 6.08 11.40 10.21
C LEU A 187 5.60 10.01 9.83
N LEU A 188 6.53 9.10 9.48
CA LEU A 188 6.20 7.74 9.07
C LEU A 188 5.63 6.92 10.23
N MET A 189 6.13 7.14 11.46
CA MET A 189 5.56 6.59 12.69
C MET A 189 4.11 7.01 12.88
N GLY A 190 3.82 8.30 12.77
CA GLY A 190 2.45 8.82 12.87
C GLY A 190 1.53 8.22 11.83
N MET A 191 2.00 8.14 10.57
CA MET A 191 1.22 7.55 9.48
C MET A 191 0.99 6.04 9.66
N SER A 192 2.02 5.26 9.98
CA SER A 192 1.91 3.81 10.17
C SER A 192 1.02 3.47 11.36
N THR A 193 1.12 4.22 12.46
CA THR A 193 0.24 4.09 13.63
C THR A 193 -1.21 4.37 13.26
N ALA A 194 -1.49 5.49 12.59
CA ALA A 194 -2.84 5.84 12.17
C ALA A 194 -3.44 4.75 11.26
N MET A 195 -2.67 4.29 10.26
CA MET A 195 -3.08 3.22 9.36
C MET A 195 -3.34 1.92 10.11
N PHE A 196 -2.45 1.51 11.02
CA PHE A 196 -2.64 0.30 11.82
C PHE A 196 -3.93 0.35 12.64
N ILE A 197 -4.21 1.46 13.33
CA ILE A 197 -5.44 1.64 14.12
C ILE A 197 -6.69 1.56 13.22
N MET A 198 -6.65 2.21 12.06
CA MET A 198 -7.78 2.20 11.12
C MET A 198 -8.03 0.80 10.54
N PHE A 199 -6.97 0.05 10.19
CA PHE A 199 -7.08 -1.34 9.73
C PHE A 199 -7.53 -2.29 10.85
N ALA A 200 -7.05 -2.11 12.09
CA ALA A 200 -7.50 -2.89 13.25
C ALA A 200 -9.00 -2.68 13.53
N ASN A 201 -9.46 -1.42 13.45
CA ASN A 201 -10.88 -1.11 13.58
C ASN A 201 -11.71 -1.72 12.44
N PHE A 202 -11.22 -1.65 11.20
CA PHE A 202 -11.85 -2.32 10.06
C PHE A 202 -11.92 -3.84 10.29
N TYR A 203 -10.80 -4.46 10.68
CA TYR A 203 -10.73 -5.90 10.96
C TYR A 203 -11.72 -6.33 12.04
N HIS A 204 -11.76 -5.58 13.14
CA HIS A 204 -12.70 -5.85 14.23
C HIS A 204 -14.16 -5.80 13.74
N LYS A 205 -14.54 -4.75 12.99
CA LYS A 205 -15.90 -4.61 12.45
C LYS A 205 -16.26 -5.67 11.42
N ALA A 206 -15.30 -6.04 10.55
CA ALA A 206 -15.57 -6.95 9.45
C ALA A 206 -15.55 -8.43 9.83
N TYR A 207 -14.75 -8.81 10.85
CA TYR A 207 -14.46 -10.22 11.13
C TYR A 207 -14.71 -10.66 12.58
N MET A 208 -14.76 -9.72 13.55
CA MET A 208 -14.89 -10.06 14.97
C MET A 208 -16.29 -9.77 15.52
N GLN A 209 -17.01 -8.80 14.96
CA GLN A 209 -18.38 -8.52 15.40
C GLN A 209 -19.32 -9.63 14.91
N PRO A 210 -20.24 -10.13 15.78
CA PRO A 210 -21.26 -11.07 15.36
C PRO A 210 -22.12 -10.42 14.25
N LYS A 211 -22.31 -11.14 13.15
CA LYS A 211 -23.19 -10.70 12.05
C LYS A 211 -24.60 -10.54 12.63
N SER A 212 -25.01 -9.32 12.97
CA SER A 212 -26.41 -9.01 13.25
C SER A 212 -27.22 -9.47 12.03
N LYS A 213 -28.35 -10.16 12.28
CA LYS A 213 -29.23 -10.69 11.19
C LYS A 213 -29.67 -9.63 10.19
N ASN A 214 -29.53 -8.35 10.53
CA ASN A 214 -29.85 -7.20 9.68
C ASN A 214 -28.66 -6.60 8.91
N LEU A 215 -27.42 -7.12 9.08
CA LEU A 215 -26.21 -6.60 8.43
C LEU A 215 -25.82 -7.36 7.15
N ASN A 216 -26.64 -8.30 6.66
CA ASN A 216 -26.39 -9.01 5.41
C ASN A 216 -26.33 -8.09 4.16
N ALA A 217 -26.62 -6.80 4.32
CA ALA A 217 -26.51 -5.78 3.28
C ALA A 217 -25.10 -5.11 3.17
N PHE A 218 -24.18 -5.39 4.10
CA PHE A 218 -22.91 -4.62 4.17
C PHE A 218 -21.69 -5.33 3.57
N VAL A 219 -21.76 -6.63 3.26
CA VAL A 219 -20.58 -7.43 2.88
C VAL A 219 -20.64 -7.93 1.44
N TYR A 220 -21.83 -7.96 0.81
CA TYR A 220 -22.02 -8.57 -0.52
C TYR A 220 -22.76 -7.62 -1.45
N ASN A 221 -22.10 -6.60 -1.98
CA ASN A 221 -22.43 -6.00 -3.29
C ASN A 221 -21.23 -5.19 -3.80
#